data_9afafdf7fb7a67496da2a5ba7ece0ddf
#
_entry.id   9afafdf7fb7a67496da2a5ba7ece0ddf
#
_cell.length_a   1.000
_cell.length_b   1.000
_cell.length_c   1.000
_cell.angle_alpha   90.00
_cell.angle_beta   90.00
_cell.angle_gamma   90.00
#
_symmetry.space_group_name_H-M   'P 1'
#
loop_
_entity.id
_entity.type
_entity.pdbx_description
1 polymer ?
#
loop_
_entity_poly.entity_id
_entity_poly.type
_entity_poly.pdbx_seq_one_letter_code
_entity_poly.pdbx_strand_id
1 'polypeptide(L)'
;MAQASDFTIANQSFPNFRTDLNTVLGAINSSNSGTSRPSSATTGTFWLDTTNSGSNLLVLKFFDGSDDITFATFNTSSNTVDVSDSASDLVGDTTPQLGGNLDVNGNDIVSTSNANIDIVPNGTGDVTLQADTVQIGDNNANATLTTNGTGDLILNTNAGTNAGNITLEDGANGHIQVTTNGTGYIKFNNLAYIPQQALTSSSNAVAWDVQAKPNAYHLTTENTTFAAPTNSVEGSFIALEINYDGSHTIAFNTVFEFAASTAPTFTSTDGKTDILVFRYNGAVWQEVGRTLNLSES
;
A
#
# COMPACT_ATOMS: atom_id res chain seq x y z
N MET A 1 -5.45 -15.94 -58.46
CA MET A 1 -4.84 -16.82 -57.46
C MET A 1 -5.07 -18.24 -57.93
N ALA A 2 -4.12 -19.10 -57.78
CA ALA A 2 -4.18 -20.45 -58.34
C ALA A 2 -4.17 -21.50 -57.22
N GLN A 3 -5.08 -22.44 -57.34
CA GLN A 3 -5.16 -23.61 -56.48
C GLN A 3 -5.17 -24.83 -57.41
N ALA A 4 -4.34 -25.81 -57.10
CA ALA A 4 -4.33 -27.08 -57.85
C ALA A 4 -5.22 -28.08 -57.10
N SER A 5 -6.03 -28.85 -57.85
CA SER A 5 -6.85 -29.92 -57.30
C SER A 5 -6.00 -31.12 -56.88
N ASP A 6 -4.86 -31.32 -57.53
CA ASP A 6 -3.79 -32.29 -57.17
C ASP A 6 -2.43 -31.80 -57.68
N PHE A 7 -1.36 -32.48 -57.28
CA PHE A 7 0.00 -32.21 -57.70
C PHE A 7 0.57 -33.32 -58.62
N THR A 8 -0.33 -34.13 -59.17
CA THR A 8 0.02 -35.18 -60.11
C THR A 8 -0.05 -34.65 -61.54
N ILE A 9 1.02 -34.75 -62.27
CA ILE A 9 1.08 -34.38 -63.67
C ILE A 9 0.94 -35.67 -64.49
N ALA A 10 -0.16 -35.83 -65.16
CA ALA A 10 -0.45 -37.01 -65.98
C ALA A 10 0.39 -37.02 -67.27
N ASN A 11 0.60 -38.22 -67.84
CA ASN A 11 1.22 -38.33 -69.15
C ASN A 11 0.18 -37.94 -70.24
N GLN A 12 0.42 -36.82 -70.92
CA GLN A 12 -0.53 -36.16 -71.80
C GLN A 12 0.19 -35.41 -72.93
N SER A 13 -0.57 -34.79 -73.84
CA SER A 13 -0.03 -34.00 -74.93
C SER A 13 0.77 -32.80 -74.35
N PHE A 14 1.83 -32.35 -75.07
CA PHE A 14 2.69 -31.28 -74.60
C PHE A 14 1.97 -29.96 -74.23
N PRO A 15 0.94 -29.51 -74.97
CA PRO A 15 0.15 -28.33 -74.57
C PRO A 15 -0.55 -28.53 -73.23
N ASN A 16 -1.16 -29.71 -73.00
CA ASN A 16 -1.87 -30.02 -71.74
C ASN A 16 -0.88 -30.21 -70.59
N PHE A 17 0.24 -30.87 -70.81
CA PHE A 17 1.33 -30.98 -69.82
C PHE A 17 1.81 -29.61 -69.36
N ARG A 18 2.05 -28.69 -70.31
CA ARG A 18 2.49 -27.33 -69.98
C ARG A 18 1.41 -26.57 -69.16
N THR A 19 0.15 -26.72 -69.47
CA THR A 19 -0.96 -26.12 -68.75
C THR A 19 -1.04 -26.64 -67.35
N ASP A 20 -0.97 -27.93 -67.18
CA ASP A 20 -1.00 -28.62 -65.89
C ASP A 20 0.19 -28.26 -65.02
N LEU A 21 1.41 -28.28 -65.56
CA LEU A 21 2.59 -27.81 -64.88
C LEU A 21 2.50 -26.37 -64.41
N ASN A 22 2.01 -25.45 -65.26
CA ASN A 22 1.82 -24.05 -64.90
C ASN A 22 0.79 -23.89 -63.80
N THR A 23 -0.27 -24.70 -63.78
CA THR A 23 -1.27 -24.72 -62.73
C THR A 23 -0.68 -25.14 -61.38
N VAL A 24 0.09 -26.22 -61.38
CA VAL A 24 0.81 -26.70 -60.14
C VAL A 24 1.80 -25.66 -59.66
N LEU A 25 2.64 -25.12 -60.53
CA LEU A 25 3.62 -24.09 -60.18
C LEU A 25 2.94 -22.82 -59.67
N GLY A 26 1.82 -22.41 -60.30
CA GLY A 26 1.03 -21.28 -59.83
C GLY A 26 0.41 -21.49 -58.45
N ALA A 27 -0.06 -22.69 -58.18
CA ALA A 27 -0.58 -23.08 -56.88
C ALA A 27 0.50 -22.99 -55.79
N ILE A 28 1.70 -23.54 -56.06
CA ILE A 28 2.84 -23.47 -55.18
C ILE A 28 3.25 -22.02 -54.93
N ASN A 29 3.37 -21.20 -55.96
CA ASN A 29 3.77 -19.81 -55.87
C ASN A 29 2.77 -18.95 -55.07
N SER A 30 1.49 -19.34 -55.04
CA SER A 30 0.40 -18.64 -54.31
C SER A 30 0.06 -19.28 -52.97
N SER A 31 0.88 -20.20 -52.47
CA SER A 31 0.59 -20.99 -51.25
C SER A 31 -0.77 -21.68 -51.28
N ASN A 32 -1.10 -22.27 -52.43
CA ASN A 32 -2.40 -22.92 -52.66
C ASN A 32 -3.58 -22.02 -52.33
N SER A 33 -3.56 -20.75 -52.73
CA SER A 33 -4.57 -19.77 -52.38
C SER A 33 -5.92 -20.06 -53.04
N GLY A 34 -6.98 -20.07 -52.25
CA GLY A 34 -8.35 -20.30 -52.71
C GLY A 34 -9.38 -19.95 -51.64
N THR A 35 -10.67 -20.12 -51.98
CA THR A 35 -11.80 -19.90 -51.05
C THR A 35 -12.17 -21.15 -50.27
N SER A 36 -11.49 -22.27 -50.53
CA SER A 36 -11.63 -23.51 -49.80
C SER A 36 -10.27 -24.25 -49.79
N ARG A 37 -10.12 -25.20 -48.86
CA ARG A 37 -8.93 -26.05 -48.82
C ARG A 37 -8.72 -26.83 -50.12
N PRO A 38 -7.49 -26.95 -50.67
CA PRO A 38 -7.22 -27.80 -51.81
C PRO A 38 -7.76 -29.21 -51.62
N SER A 39 -8.38 -29.80 -52.61
CA SER A 39 -8.92 -31.17 -52.54
C SER A 39 -7.79 -32.21 -52.38
N SER A 40 -6.59 -31.87 -52.81
CA SER A 40 -5.35 -32.69 -52.68
C SER A 40 -4.63 -32.49 -51.35
N ALA A 41 -5.13 -31.68 -50.42
CA ALA A 41 -4.48 -31.41 -49.14
C ALA A 41 -4.31 -32.71 -48.33
N THR A 42 -3.10 -32.90 -47.84
CA THR A 42 -2.75 -33.94 -46.85
C THR A 42 -2.37 -33.28 -45.53
N THR A 43 -2.35 -34.07 -44.47
CA THR A 43 -1.87 -33.58 -43.17
C THR A 43 -0.54 -32.84 -43.32
N GLY A 44 -0.44 -31.64 -42.81
CA GLY A 44 0.74 -30.78 -42.92
C GLY A 44 0.65 -29.73 -44.05
N THR A 45 -0.45 -29.73 -44.86
CA THR A 45 -0.59 -28.74 -45.92
C THR A 45 -0.89 -27.35 -45.38
N PHE A 46 -0.07 -26.38 -45.76
CA PHE A 46 -0.42 -24.96 -45.60
C PHE A 46 -1.16 -24.46 -46.86
N TRP A 47 -2.17 -23.65 -46.65
CA TRP A 47 -2.91 -22.99 -47.73
C TRP A 47 -3.44 -21.62 -47.33
N LEU A 48 -3.60 -20.70 -48.31
CA LEU A 48 -4.03 -19.34 -48.05
C LEU A 48 -5.54 -19.21 -48.38
N ASP A 49 -6.33 -19.04 -47.35
CA ASP A 49 -7.77 -18.79 -47.51
C ASP A 49 -7.99 -17.33 -47.92
N THR A 50 -8.63 -17.17 -49.07
CA THR A 50 -8.91 -15.88 -49.71
C THR A 50 -10.38 -15.50 -49.66
N THR A 51 -11.20 -16.23 -48.89
CA THR A 51 -12.66 -15.98 -48.79
C THR A 51 -12.95 -14.53 -48.42
N ASN A 52 -12.19 -13.94 -47.54
CA ASN A 52 -12.36 -12.59 -47.06
C ASN A 52 -11.45 -11.57 -47.74
N SER A 53 -10.88 -11.90 -48.91
CA SER A 53 -9.98 -11.00 -49.64
C SER A 53 -10.63 -9.66 -50.07
N GLY A 54 -11.97 -9.66 -50.29
CA GLY A 54 -12.73 -8.44 -50.52
C GLY A 54 -12.79 -7.48 -49.33
N SER A 55 -12.53 -7.98 -48.12
CA SER A 55 -12.38 -7.20 -46.89
C SER A 55 -10.89 -6.99 -46.50
N ASN A 56 -9.97 -7.20 -47.43
CA ASN A 56 -8.52 -7.11 -47.27
C ASN A 56 -7.93 -8.10 -46.23
N LEU A 57 -8.63 -9.23 -46.00
CA LEU A 57 -8.14 -10.26 -45.07
C LEU A 57 -7.81 -11.54 -45.84
N LEU A 58 -6.60 -12.04 -45.58
CA LEU A 58 -6.11 -13.35 -46.05
C LEU A 58 -5.71 -14.19 -44.83
N VAL A 59 -6.13 -15.45 -44.79
CA VAL A 59 -5.87 -16.33 -43.65
C VAL A 59 -4.99 -17.50 -44.07
N LEU A 60 -3.79 -17.59 -43.49
CA LEU A 60 -2.93 -18.76 -43.64
C LEU A 60 -3.42 -19.85 -42.68
N LYS A 61 -3.74 -21.00 -43.27
CA LYS A 61 -4.27 -22.17 -42.57
C LYS A 61 -3.31 -23.35 -42.68
N PHE A 62 -3.31 -24.19 -41.65
CA PHE A 62 -2.60 -25.44 -41.57
C PHE A 62 -3.65 -26.57 -41.48
N PHE A 63 -3.59 -27.53 -42.38
CA PHE A 63 -4.45 -28.74 -42.33
C PHE A 63 -3.77 -29.82 -41.47
N ASP A 64 -4.40 -30.19 -40.34
CA ASP A 64 -3.90 -31.20 -39.42
C ASP A 64 -4.26 -32.66 -39.79
N GLY A 65 -5.04 -32.82 -40.86
CA GLY A 65 -5.58 -34.09 -41.34
C GLY A 65 -7.07 -34.25 -41.07
N SER A 66 -7.67 -33.43 -40.24
CA SER A 66 -9.09 -33.35 -39.92
C SER A 66 -9.61 -31.94 -40.17
N ASP A 67 -9.00 -30.94 -39.53
CA ASP A 67 -9.44 -29.56 -39.46
C ASP A 67 -8.42 -28.60 -40.06
N ASP A 68 -8.86 -27.37 -40.36
CA ASP A 68 -8.04 -26.28 -40.83
C ASP A 68 -7.76 -25.32 -39.67
N ILE A 69 -6.56 -25.44 -39.09
CA ILE A 69 -6.07 -24.55 -38.01
C ILE A 69 -5.66 -23.23 -38.63
N THR A 70 -6.17 -22.11 -38.11
CA THR A 70 -5.71 -20.78 -38.49
C THR A 70 -4.32 -20.56 -37.90
N PHE A 71 -3.32 -20.29 -38.76
CA PHE A 71 -1.98 -19.96 -38.34
C PHE A 71 -1.74 -18.45 -38.22
N ALA A 72 -2.17 -17.69 -39.23
CA ALA A 72 -2.08 -16.24 -39.22
C ALA A 72 -3.14 -15.58 -40.10
N THR A 73 -3.56 -14.38 -39.72
CA THR A 73 -4.43 -13.50 -40.53
C THR A 73 -3.63 -12.29 -40.98
N PHE A 74 -3.57 -12.06 -42.30
CA PHE A 74 -2.95 -10.91 -42.93
C PHE A 74 -3.98 -9.87 -43.26
N ASN A 75 -3.85 -8.64 -42.79
CA ASN A 75 -4.63 -7.52 -43.22
C ASN A 75 -3.83 -6.72 -44.25
N THR A 76 -4.25 -6.80 -45.51
CA THR A 76 -3.52 -6.17 -46.62
C THR A 76 -3.79 -4.66 -46.75
N SER A 77 -4.76 -4.12 -46.02
CA SER A 77 -5.03 -2.67 -45.96
C SER A 77 -4.14 -1.97 -44.91
N SER A 78 -4.00 -2.56 -43.73
CA SER A 78 -3.16 -2.02 -42.66
C SER A 78 -1.71 -2.50 -42.68
N ASN A 79 -1.38 -3.46 -43.55
CA ASN A 79 -0.07 -4.14 -43.60
C ASN A 79 0.31 -4.79 -42.27
N THR A 80 -0.66 -5.40 -41.60
CA THR A 80 -0.44 -6.10 -40.32
C THR A 80 -0.66 -7.58 -40.45
N VAL A 81 -0.01 -8.35 -39.58
CA VAL A 81 -0.24 -9.78 -39.40
C VAL A 81 -0.65 -10.04 -37.97
N ASP A 82 -1.69 -10.84 -37.82
CA ASP A 82 -2.11 -11.40 -36.54
C ASP A 82 -1.82 -12.91 -36.58
N VAL A 83 -0.88 -13.36 -35.77
CA VAL A 83 -0.55 -14.78 -35.63
C VAL A 83 -1.49 -15.36 -34.58
N SER A 84 -2.30 -16.35 -35.00
CA SER A 84 -3.24 -17.02 -34.09
C SER A 84 -2.52 -17.51 -32.85
N ASP A 85 -3.11 -17.33 -31.69
CA ASP A 85 -2.62 -17.64 -30.35
C ASP A 85 -1.56 -16.69 -29.76
N SER A 86 -1.04 -15.69 -30.49
CA SER A 86 -0.08 -14.76 -29.89
C SER A 86 -0.69 -13.85 -28.81
N ALA A 87 -2.01 -13.60 -28.86
CA ALA A 87 -2.75 -12.85 -27.85
C ALA A 87 -3.40 -13.75 -26.77
N SER A 88 -3.59 -15.04 -27.09
CA SER A 88 -4.16 -16.02 -26.14
C SER A 88 -3.11 -16.57 -25.17
N ASP A 89 -1.84 -16.52 -25.53
CA ASP A 89 -0.75 -17.13 -24.75
C ASP A 89 -0.65 -16.52 -23.35
N LEU A 90 -0.83 -15.21 -23.20
CA LEU A 90 -0.74 -14.58 -21.89
C LEU A 90 -1.93 -14.90 -20.98
N VAL A 91 -3.13 -15.11 -21.55
CA VAL A 91 -4.34 -15.49 -20.79
C VAL A 91 -4.38 -16.99 -20.50
N GLY A 92 -3.86 -17.81 -21.40
CA GLY A 92 -3.79 -19.27 -21.26
C GLY A 92 -2.55 -19.77 -20.52
N ASP A 93 -1.51 -18.96 -20.45
CA ASP A 93 -0.26 -19.31 -19.73
C ASP A 93 -0.45 -19.09 -18.23
N THR A 94 -0.37 -20.18 -17.47
CA THR A 94 -0.44 -20.14 -16.00
C THR A 94 0.87 -19.72 -15.33
N THR A 95 1.95 -19.58 -16.10
CA THR A 95 3.29 -19.19 -15.64
C THR A 95 4.00 -18.25 -16.62
N PRO A 96 3.36 -17.14 -17.04
CA PRO A 96 3.94 -16.26 -18.05
C PRO A 96 5.25 -15.64 -17.56
N GLN A 97 6.30 -15.72 -18.39
CA GLN A 97 7.61 -15.13 -18.10
C GLN A 97 7.96 -14.09 -19.15
N LEU A 98 8.30 -12.89 -18.69
CA LEU A 98 8.82 -11.84 -19.56
C LEU A 98 10.35 -11.94 -19.61
N GLY A 99 10.93 -12.02 -20.80
CA GLY A 99 12.37 -12.04 -21.00
C GLY A 99 13.07 -10.69 -20.79
N GLY A 100 12.30 -9.65 -20.45
CA GLY A 100 12.77 -8.28 -20.22
C GLY A 100 11.76 -7.46 -19.43
N ASN A 101 11.95 -6.15 -19.38
CA ASN A 101 11.04 -5.23 -18.69
C ASN A 101 9.66 -5.21 -19.36
N LEU A 102 8.60 -5.10 -18.55
CA LEU A 102 7.27 -4.78 -19.05
C LEU A 102 7.14 -3.28 -19.25
N ASP A 103 7.02 -2.84 -20.51
CA ASP A 103 6.66 -1.48 -20.88
C ASP A 103 5.15 -1.45 -21.19
N VAL A 104 4.38 -0.75 -20.39
CA VAL A 104 2.92 -0.62 -20.55
C VAL A 104 2.54 0.51 -21.52
N ASN A 105 3.51 1.20 -22.10
CA ASN A 105 3.33 2.20 -23.16
C ASN A 105 2.25 3.26 -22.82
N GLY A 106 2.27 3.78 -21.58
CA GLY A 106 1.34 4.81 -21.11
C GLY A 106 -0.04 4.30 -20.70
N ASN A 107 -0.24 2.98 -20.62
CA ASN A 107 -1.45 2.38 -20.07
C ASN A 107 -1.27 2.02 -18.60
N ASP A 108 -2.36 1.77 -17.91
CA ASP A 108 -2.37 1.37 -16.52
C ASP A 108 -2.22 -0.16 -16.34
N ILE A 109 -1.69 -0.58 -15.22
CA ILE A 109 -1.81 -1.96 -14.73
C ILE A 109 -3.04 -2.01 -13.84
N VAL A 110 -4.10 -2.68 -14.28
CA VAL A 110 -5.38 -2.71 -13.59
C VAL A 110 -5.84 -4.14 -13.29
N SER A 111 -6.60 -4.31 -12.23
CA SER A 111 -7.37 -5.52 -11.98
C SER A 111 -8.85 -5.31 -12.28
N THR A 112 -9.60 -6.40 -12.44
CA THR A 112 -11.05 -6.38 -12.61
C THR A 112 -11.75 -7.02 -11.42
N SER A 113 -13.03 -6.76 -11.23
CA SER A 113 -13.86 -7.41 -10.21
C SER A 113 -13.35 -7.25 -8.77
N ASN A 114 -12.77 -6.09 -8.44
CA ASN A 114 -12.19 -5.79 -7.11
C ASN A 114 -11.06 -6.76 -6.68
N ALA A 115 -10.36 -7.36 -7.62
CA ALA A 115 -9.20 -8.19 -7.32
C ALA A 115 -7.98 -7.33 -6.97
N ASN A 116 -7.08 -7.86 -6.14
CA ASN A 116 -5.82 -7.20 -5.83
C ASN A 116 -4.88 -7.17 -7.04
N ILE A 117 -3.95 -6.24 -7.03
CA ILE A 117 -2.73 -6.28 -7.83
C ILE A 117 -1.59 -6.57 -6.85
N ASP A 118 -1.09 -7.80 -6.85
CA ASP A 118 -0.02 -8.23 -5.95
C ASP A 118 1.33 -8.09 -6.66
N ILE A 119 2.24 -7.30 -6.10
CA ILE A 119 3.62 -7.17 -6.54
C ILE A 119 4.49 -7.83 -5.49
N VAL A 120 4.92 -9.06 -5.76
CA VAL A 120 5.64 -9.90 -4.79
C VAL A 120 7.04 -10.22 -5.32
N PRO A 121 8.07 -9.53 -4.83
CA PRO A 121 9.45 -9.87 -5.16
C PRO A 121 9.82 -11.26 -4.63
N ASN A 122 10.75 -11.94 -5.32
CA ASN A 122 11.24 -13.23 -4.89
C ASN A 122 12.33 -13.08 -3.80
N GLY A 123 12.24 -13.86 -2.74
CA GLY A 123 13.25 -13.91 -1.67
C GLY A 123 13.36 -12.59 -0.91
N THR A 124 14.54 -11.98 -0.91
CA THR A 124 14.86 -10.73 -0.23
C THR A 124 14.77 -9.49 -1.15
N GLY A 125 14.13 -9.62 -2.30
CA GLY A 125 13.96 -8.50 -3.23
C GLY A 125 13.01 -7.45 -2.69
N ASP A 126 13.19 -6.21 -3.16
CA ASP A 126 12.36 -5.05 -2.80
C ASP A 126 11.47 -4.59 -3.96
N VAL A 127 10.39 -3.90 -3.65
CA VAL A 127 9.62 -3.11 -4.63
C VAL A 127 10.13 -1.68 -4.58
N THR A 128 10.76 -1.22 -5.68
CA THR A 128 11.27 0.15 -5.80
C THR A 128 10.33 0.97 -6.66
N LEU A 129 9.77 2.03 -6.11
CA LEU A 129 8.93 3.00 -6.81
C LEU A 129 9.75 4.27 -7.06
N GLN A 130 10.17 4.49 -8.31
CA GLN A 130 10.91 5.69 -8.74
C GLN A 130 9.93 6.74 -9.28
N ALA A 131 9.14 7.29 -8.39
CA ALA A 131 8.12 8.28 -8.70
C ALA A 131 8.29 9.51 -7.82
N ASP A 132 8.00 10.70 -8.35
CA ASP A 132 8.02 11.95 -7.58
C ASP A 132 6.92 11.96 -6.49
N THR A 133 5.82 11.26 -6.75
CA THR A 133 4.70 11.13 -5.81
C THR A 133 4.14 9.72 -5.82
N VAL A 134 3.96 9.13 -4.65
CA VAL A 134 3.21 7.88 -4.45
C VAL A 134 1.90 8.22 -3.74
N GLN A 135 0.77 8.08 -4.46
CA GLN A 135 -0.56 8.28 -3.90
C GLN A 135 -1.12 6.94 -3.43
N ILE A 136 -1.57 6.87 -2.19
CA ILE A 136 -2.12 5.64 -1.57
C ILE A 136 -3.58 5.89 -1.21
N GLY A 137 -4.45 4.96 -1.60
CA GLY A 137 -5.88 4.96 -1.28
C GLY A 137 -6.78 5.60 -2.34
N ASP A 138 -8.07 5.39 -2.17
CA ASP A 138 -9.12 5.93 -3.02
C ASP A 138 -9.55 7.33 -2.61
N ASN A 139 -10.32 7.98 -3.48
CA ASN A 139 -10.91 9.30 -3.20
C ASN A 139 -11.86 9.22 -1.99
N ASN A 140 -11.58 10.03 -0.97
CA ASN A 140 -12.35 10.14 0.28
C ASN A 140 -12.41 8.86 1.14
N ALA A 141 -11.51 7.89 0.93
CA ALA A 141 -11.36 6.70 1.78
C ALA A 141 -10.07 6.75 2.59
N ASN A 142 -10.07 6.10 3.76
CA ASN A 142 -8.84 5.92 4.53
C ASN A 142 -7.92 4.93 3.82
N ALA A 143 -6.63 5.26 3.75
CA ALA A 143 -5.59 4.35 3.31
C ALA A 143 -4.81 3.82 4.51
N THR A 144 -4.40 2.56 4.45
CA THR A 144 -3.57 1.92 5.47
C THR A 144 -2.23 1.55 4.87
N LEU A 145 -1.14 1.96 5.53
CA LEU A 145 0.21 1.48 5.26
C LEU A 145 0.65 0.66 6.48
N THR A 146 0.93 -0.61 6.28
CA THR A 146 1.24 -1.55 7.36
C THR A 146 2.33 -2.53 6.95
N THR A 147 3.03 -3.10 7.92
CA THR A 147 3.92 -4.23 7.71
C THR A 147 3.13 -5.55 7.79
N ASN A 148 3.67 -6.60 7.19
CA ASN A 148 3.13 -7.95 7.30
C ASN A 148 4.05 -8.76 8.25
N GLY A 149 3.57 -9.04 9.47
CA GLY A 149 4.35 -9.74 10.50
C GLY A 149 4.81 -8.81 11.61
N THR A 150 5.95 -9.12 12.25
CA THR A 150 6.47 -8.47 13.46
C THR A 150 7.53 -7.38 13.18
N GLY A 151 7.65 -6.92 11.96
CA GLY A 151 8.58 -5.84 11.60
C GLY A 151 7.99 -4.46 11.81
N ASP A 152 8.79 -3.50 12.22
CA ASP A 152 8.40 -2.10 12.38
C ASP A 152 8.18 -1.42 11.03
N LEU A 153 7.31 -0.40 11.00
CA LEU A 153 7.20 0.53 9.88
C LEU A 153 8.12 1.73 10.11
N ILE A 154 9.12 1.89 9.26
CA ILE A 154 10.11 2.96 9.36
C ILE A 154 9.98 3.91 8.17
N LEU A 155 9.78 5.19 8.45
CA LEU A 155 9.76 6.27 7.46
C LEU A 155 11.03 7.10 7.61
N ASN A 156 11.87 7.15 6.58
CA ASN A 156 13.10 7.93 6.56
C ASN A 156 13.37 8.52 5.17
N THR A 157 14.44 9.28 5.05
CA THR A 157 14.95 9.81 3.78
C THR A 157 16.34 9.25 3.52
N ASN A 158 16.81 9.35 2.26
CA ASN A 158 18.17 8.99 1.86
C ASN A 158 18.60 7.59 2.31
N ALA A 159 17.69 6.60 2.23
CA ALA A 159 17.89 5.23 2.68
C ALA A 159 18.49 5.12 4.12
N GLY A 160 18.06 6.02 5.01
CA GLY A 160 18.53 6.08 6.40
C GLY A 160 19.89 6.72 6.60
N THR A 161 20.60 7.13 5.54
CA THR A 161 21.92 7.78 5.67
C THR A 161 21.75 9.25 6.01
N ASN A 162 22.29 9.69 7.16
CA ASN A 162 22.16 11.07 7.66
C ASN A 162 20.71 11.57 7.75
N ALA A 163 19.76 10.67 8.03
CA ALA A 163 18.35 10.98 8.16
C ALA A 163 17.86 10.71 9.58
N GLY A 164 16.90 11.52 10.03
CA GLY A 164 16.01 11.12 11.11
C GLY A 164 14.98 10.14 10.61
N ASN A 165 14.24 9.50 11.50
CA ASN A 165 13.17 8.58 11.18
C ASN A 165 11.94 8.78 12.05
N ILE A 166 10.81 8.27 11.55
CA ILE A 166 9.63 7.99 12.34
C ILE A 166 9.46 6.47 12.29
N THR A 167 9.42 5.83 13.45
CA THR A 167 9.23 4.38 13.58
C THR A 167 7.93 4.11 14.30
N LEU A 168 7.08 3.28 13.71
CA LEU A 168 5.91 2.70 14.37
C LEU A 168 6.31 1.26 14.76
N GLU A 169 6.55 1.06 16.05
CA GLU A 169 6.99 -0.23 16.58
C GLU A 169 5.84 -1.24 16.61
N ASP A 170 6.12 -2.45 16.16
CA ASP A 170 5.20 -3.58 16.31
C ASP A 170 5.16 -4.07 17.76
N GLY A 171 4.04 -4.71 18.12
CA GLY A 171 3.85 -5.37 19.40
C GLY A 171 2.91 -4.63 20.36
N ALA A 172 2.52 -5.34 21.42
CA ALA A 172 1.70 -4.79 22.49
C ALA A 172 2.49 -3.68 23.22
N ASN A 173 1.96 -2.47 23.26
CA ASN A 173 2.60 -1.27 23.81
C ASN A 173 3.81 -0.74 22.99
N GLY A 174 3.87 -1.06 21.69
CA GLY A 174 4.82 -0.44 20.75
C GLY A 174 4.70 1.08 20.74
N HIS A 175 5.82 1.76 20.50
CA HIS A 175 5.90 3.21 20.53
C HIS A 175 5.81 3.82 19.14
N ILE A 176 5.44 5.09 19.07
CA ILE A 176 5.74 5.93 17.93
C ILE A 176 6.99 6.73 18.30
N GLN A 177 8.12 6.39 17.68
CA GLN A 177 9.39 7.06 17.91
C GLN A 177 9.65 8.07 16.80
N VAL A 178 10.09 9.26 17.17
CA VAL A 178 10.61 10.27 16.26
C VAL A 178 12.06 10.54 16.65
N THR A 179 13.00 10.07 15.84
CA THR A 179 14.42 10.18 16.08
C THR A 179 15.03 11.18 15.10
N THR A 180 15.74 12.15 15.61
CA THR A 180 16.45 13.15 14.79
C THR A 180 17.89 12.69 14.55
N ASN A 181 18.50 13.16 13.46
CA ASN A 181 19.90 12.90 13.16
C ASN A 181 20.81 13.97 13.76
N GLY A 182 21.90 13.56 14.39
CA GLY A 182 22.94 14.45 14.91
C GLY A 182 22.41 15.48 15.91
N THR A 183 22.59 16.77 15.63
CA THR A 183 22.11 17.89 16.46
C THR A 183 20.71 18.38 16.05
N GLY A 184 20.00 17.64 15.23
CA GLY A 184 18.61 17.97 14.83
C GLY A 184 17.66 17.95 16.03
N TYR A 185 16.47 18.54 15.83
CA TYR A 185 15.42 18.58 16.84
C TYR A 185 14.04 18.43 16.19
N ILE A 186 13.05 18.03 16.98
CA ILE A 186 11.65 18.02 16.55
C ILE A 186 11.12 19.45 16.66
N LYS A 187 10.63 20.01 15.54
CA LYS A 187 10.09 21.34 15.47
C LYS A 187 8.58 21.29 15.23
N PHE A 188 7.81 21.85 16.17
CA PHE A 188 6.41 22.11 15.99
C PHE A 188 6.22 23.58 15.56
N ASN A 189 5.69 23.83 14.36
CA ASN A 189 5.47 25.19 13.88
C ASN A 189 4.23 25.84 14.49
N ASN A 190 3.33 25.04 15.03
CA ASN A 190 2.10 25.45 15.70
C ASN A 190 2.08 24.87 17.12
N LEU A 191 0.99 25.12 17.85
CA LEU A 191 0.81 24.63 19.21
C LEU A 191 0.83 23.10 19.25
N ALA A 192 1.74 22.54 20.06
CA ALA A 192 1.67 21.15 20.51
C ALA A 192 0.99 21.12 21.86
N TYR A 193 -0.09 20.38 22.01
CA TYR A 193 -0.84 20.32 23.26
C TYR A 193 -1.12 18.91 23.71
N ILE A 194 -1.18 18.73 25.03
CA ILE A 194 -1.68 17.53 25.67
C ILE A 194 -3.06 17.88 26.25
N PRO A 195 -4.14 17.22 25.84
CA PRO A 195 -5.47 17.52 26.32
C PRO A 195 -5.56 17.45 27.84
N GLN A 196 -6.17 18.45 28.47
CA GLN A 196 -6.46 18.40 29.89
C GLN A 196 -7.66 17.49 30.16
N GLN A 197 -7.55 16.61 31.15
CA GLN A 197 -8.56 15.58 31.44
C GLN A 197 -8.95 15.59 32.92
N ALA A 198 -10.25 15.31 33.17
CA ALA A 198 -10.78 15.29 34.52
C ALA A 198 -10.28 14.07 35.33
N LEU A 199 -9.89 14.35 36.59
CA LEU A 199 -9.76 13.36 37.63
C LEU A 199 -10.95 13.48 38.59
N THR A 200 -11.54 12.36 38.95
CA THR A 200 -12.65 12.31 39.92
C THR A 200 -12.20 11.62 41.18
N SER A 201 -12.62 12.16 42.33
CA SER A 201 -12.47 11.50 43.62
C SER A 201 -13.58 10.51 43.90
N SER A 202 -13.29 9.50 44.67
CA SER A 202 -14.23 8.58 45.24
C SER A 202 -13.77 8.15 46.61
N SER A 203 -14.60 8.36 47.62
CA SER A 203 -14.27 8.04 49.02
C SER A 203 -12.99 8.76 49.47
N ASN A 204 -12.88 10.04 49.18
CA ASN A 204 -11.78 10.91 49.51
C ASN A 204 -10.42 10.53 48.79
N ALA A 205 -10.46 9.74 47.78
CA ALA A 205 -9.23 9.34 47.03
C ALA A 205 -9.37 9.62 45.54
N VAL A 206 -8.27 10.05 44.94
CA VAL A 206 -8.10 10.18 43.48
C VAL A 206 -7.08 9.18 43.01
N ALA A 207 -7.49 8.25 42.18
CA ALA A 207 -6.58 7.41 41.40
C ALA A 207 -6.14 8.14 40.13
N TRP A 208 -4.86 8.15 39.84
CA TRP A 208 -4.29 8.87 38.71
C TRP A 208 -3.43 7.99 37.83
N ASP A 209 -3.92 7.64 36.68
CA ASP A 209 -3.13 7.03 35.60
C ASP A 209 -2.47 8.17 34.80
N VAL A 210 -1.18 8.37 35.02
CA VAL A 210 -0.44 9.52 34.45
C VAL A 210 -0.09 9.31 32.99
N GLN A 211 -0.07 8.08 32.48
CA GLN A 211 0.09 7.82 31.07
C GLN A 211 -1.16 8.25 30.28
N ALA A 212 -2.33 7.95 30.82
CA ALA A 212 -3.60 8.33 30.20
C ALA A 212 -3.93 9.81 30.37
N LYS A 213 -3.56 10.42 31.52
CA LYS A 213 -3.96 11.79 31.90
C LYS A 213 -2.76 12.61 32.42
N PRO A 214 -1.72 12.85 31.61
CA PRO A 214 -0.53 13.59 32.07
C PRO A 214 -0.80 15.07 32.36
N ASN A 215 -1.82 15.66 31.75
CA ASN A 215 -2.33 17.00 32.02
C ASN A 215 -3.77 16.85 32.56
N ALA A 216 -3.95 17.09 33.84
CA ALA A 216 -5.19 16.78 34.54
C ALA A 216 -5.76 17.94 35.32
N TYR A 217 -7.06 17.92 35.53
CA TYR A 217 -7.74 18.78 36.50
C TYR A 217 -8.62 17.98 37.45
N HIS A 218 -8.81 18.48 38.64
CA HIS A 218 -9.72 17.91 39.65
C HIS A 218 -10.59 19.01 40.26
N LEU A 219 -11.90 18.83 40.15
CA LEU A 219 -12.87 19.64 40.91
C LEU A 219 -13.08 18.98 42.27
N THR A 220 -12.78 19.73 43.37
CA THR A 220 -12.92 19.19 44.73
C THR A 220 -14.37 19.24 45.16
N THR A 221 -14.98 18.08 45.33
CA THR A 221 -16.33 17.92 45.89
C THR A 221 -16.34 17.28 47.27
N GLU A 222 -15.17 16.90 47.74
CA GLU A 222 -14.88 16.27 49.03
C GLU A 222 -13.43 16.49 49.44
N ASN A 223 -13.04 16.19 50.67
CA ASN A 223 -11.64 16.10 51.04
C ASN A 223 -10.94 15.09 50.16
N THR A 224 -9.78 15.42 49.62
CA THR A 224 -9.17 14.64 48.56
C THR A 224 -7.73 14.28 48.87
N THR A 225 -7.39 13.01 48.70
CA THR A 225 -6.02 12.50 48.71
C THR A 225 -5.65 11.96 47.33
N PHE A 226 -4.65 12.54 46.68
CA PHE A 226 -4.08 11.98 45.47
C PHE A 226 -3.24 10.77 45.78
N ALA A 227 -3.66 9.60 45.28
CA ALA A 227 -2.97 8.33 45.45
C ALA A 227 -1.64 8.29 44.68
N ALA A 228 -0.81 7.30 44.92
CA ALA A 228 0.38 7.08 44.09
C ALA A 228 -0.05 6.87 42.63
N PRO A 229 0.53 7.63 41.67
CA PRO A 229 0.18 7.48 40.27
C PRO A 229 0.60 6.13 39.70
N THR A 230 -0.19 5.63 38.77
CA THR A 230 0.12 4.41 38.00
C THR A 230 0.73 4.77 36.64
N ASN A 231 1.41 3.80 36.00
CA ASN A 231 2.00 3.93 34.66
C ASN A 231 3.00 5.09 34.52
N SER A 232 3.77 5.34 35.60
CA SER A 232 4.80 6.38 35.65
C SER A 232 6.02 5.98 34.83
N VAL A 233 6.55 6.89 34.01
CA VAL A 233 7.74 6.71 33.20
C VAL A 233 8.81 7.72 33.63
N GLU A 234 10.05 7.28 33.91
CA GLU A 234 11.14 8.17 34.31
C GLU A 234 11.37 9.29 33.29
N GLY A 235 11.54 10.51 33.78
CA GLY A 235 11.72 11.71 32.98
C GLY A 235 10.41 12.38 32.55
N SER A 236 9.25 11.76 32.78
CA SER A 236 7.96 12.36 32.42
C SER A 236 7.59 13.53 33.33
N PHE A 237 6.80 14.44 32.79
CA PHE A 237 6.18 15.58 33.48
C PHE A 237 4.68 15.43 33.48
N ILE A 238 4.06 15.82 34.60
CA ILE A 238 2.62 15.89 34.75
C ILE A 238 2.22 17.25 35.30
N ALA A 239 1.01 17.72 34.89
CA ALA A 239 0.41 18.93 35.42
C ALA A 239 -0.93 18.60 36.05
N LEU A 240 -1.21 19.22 37.19
CA LEU A 240 -2.46 19.09 37.93
C LEU A 240 -3.02 20.47 38.23
N GLU A 241 -4.26 20.67 37.82
CA GLU A 241 -5.07 21.81 38.23
C GLU A 241 -6.09 21.34 39.25
N ILE A 242 -6.19 22.02 40.37
CA ILE A 242 -7.15 21.71 41.45
C ILE A 242 -8.10 22.90 41.54
N ASN A 243 -9.36 22.68 41.18
CA ASN A 243 -10.44 23.65 41.24
C ASN A 243 -11.28 23.42 42.49
N TYR A 244 -11.50 24.45 43.31
CA TYR A 244 -12.18 24.32 44.60
C TYR A 244 -13.66 24.68 44.47
N ASP A 245 -14.52 23.70 44.81
CA ASP A 245 -15.94 23.88 45.04
C ASP A 245 -16.20 23.73 46.57
N GLY A 246 -15.81 24.77 47.31
CA GLY A 246 -15.88 24.79 48.76
C GLY A 246 -14.56 24.56 49.50
N SER A 247 -14.63 24.40 50.80
CA SER A 247 -13.45 24.23 51.68
C SER A 247 -13.13 22.74 51.86
N HIS A 248 -12.34 22.18 50.98
CA HIS A 248 -11.91 20.78 51.03
C HIS A 248 -10.39 20.67 51.23
N THR A 249 -9.95 19.74 52.07
CA THR A 249 -8.53 19.50 52.29
C THR A 249 -7.93 18.71 51.17
N ILE A 250 -6.71 19.04 50.77
CA ILE A 250 -5.92 18.34 49.76
C ILE A 250 -4.72 17.68 50.42
N ALA A 251 -4.54 16.42 50.12
CA ALA A 251 -3.37 15.62 50.53
C ALA A 251 -2.79 14.87 49.34
N PHE A 252 -1.52 14.50 49.43
CA PHE A 252 -0.82 13.73 48.42
C PHE A 252 -0.15 12.49 49.05
N ASN A 253 -0.10 11.41 48.31
CA ASN A 253 0.69 10.24 48.71
C ASN A 253 2.17 10.63 48.83
N THR A 254 2.89 9.91 49.67
CA THR A 254 4.34 10.15 49.95
C THR A 254 5.27 10.02 48.76
N VAL A 255 4.82 9.45 47.64
CA VAL A 255 5.55 9.46 46.35
C VAL A 255 5.62 10.82 45.69
N PHE A 256 4.83 11.79 46.16
CA PHE A 256 4.96 13.20 45.74
C PHE A 256 5.86 13.93 46.70
N GLU A 257 6.98 14.40 46.18
CA GLU A 257 8.05 15.06 46.95
C GLU A 257 7.98 16.58 46.74
N PHE A 258 7.75 17.29 47.85
CA PHE A 258 7.66 18.75 47.89
C PHE A 258 8.92 19.37 48.46
N ALA A 259 9.16 20.64 48.24
CA ALA A 259 10.27 21.38 48.79
C ALA A 259 10.31 21.25 50.32
N ALA A 260 11.51 20.99 50.87
CA ALA A 260 11.71 20.74 52.28
C ALA A 260 10.87 19.57 52.86
N SER A 261 10.49 18.59 52.02
CA SER A 261 9.62 17.46 52.35
C SER A 261 8.26 17.85 52.97
N THR A 262 7.76 19.06 52.63
CA THR A 262 6.58 19.61 53.23
C THR A 262 5.61 20.07 52.09
N ALA A 263 4.42 19.49 52.01
CA ALA A 263 3.38 19.93 51.11
C ALA A 263 2.98 21.38 51.40
N PRO A 264 2.60 22.18 50.41
CA PRO A 264 2.14 23.54 50.61
C PRO A 264 0.82 23.56 51.40
N THR A 265 0.52 24.71 51.98
CA THR A 265 -0.85 24.99 52.41
C THR A 265 -1.70 25.26 51.14
N PHE A 266 -2.56 24.35 50.80
CA PHE A 266 -3.46 24.45 49.67
C PHE A 266 -4.54 25.51 49.90
N THR A 267 -5.04 26.10 48.82
CA THR A 267 -5.95 27.28 48.90
C THR A 267 -7.28 26.93 49.58
N SER A 268 -7.87 25.78 49.27
CA SER A 268 -9.08 25.25 49.93
C SER A 268 -10.19 26.30 50.06
N THR A 269 -10.44 27.07 49.01
CA THR A 269 -11.43 28.17 49.00
C THR A 269 -12.23 28.09 47.70
N ASP A 270 -13.54 28.15 47.83
CA ASP A 270 -14.46 28.14 46.68
C ASP A 270 -14.11 29.20 45.63
N GLY A 271 -14.23 28.80 44.35
CA GLY A 271 -13.90 29.66 43.20
C GLY A 271 -12.40 29.96 43.07
N LYS A 272 -11.53 29.16 43.65
CA LYS A 272 -10.07 29.28 43.53
C LYS A 272 -9.46 28.02 42.88
N THR A 273 -8.25 28.25 42.34
CA THR A 273 -7.51 27.19 41.64
C THR A 273 -6.06 27.13 42.11
N ASP A 274 -5.56 25.95 42.32
CA ASP A 274 -4.15 25.67 42.54
C ASP A 274 -3.60 24.83 41.34
N ILE A 275 -2.42 25.19 40.83
CA ILE A 275 -1.75 24.46 39.75
C ILE A 275 -0.40 23.93 40.24
N LEU A 276 -0.12 22.66 40.01
CA LEU A 276 1.13 22.00 40.37
C LEU A 276 1.72 21.27 39.15
N VAL A 277 3.03 21.23 39.05
CA VAL A 277 3.76 20.47 38.04
C VAL A 277 4.78 19.58 38.74
N PHE A 278 4.84 18.32 38.33
CA PHE A 278 5.77 17.34 38.87
C PHE A 278 6.58 16.67 37.73
N ARG A 279 7.79 16.23 38.08
CA ARG A 279 8.67 15.39 37.27
C ARG A 279 8.90 14.06 37.96
N TYR A 280 8.80 12.95 37.25
CA TYR A 280 9.17 11.64 37.81
C TYR A 280 10.65 11.33 37.60
N ASN A 281 11.36 10.93 38.68
CA ASN A 281 12.77 10.58 38.63
C ASN A 281 13.06 9.09 38.66
N GLY A 282 12.02 8.25 38.40
CA GLY A 282 12.11 6.79 38.48
C GLY A 282 11.67 6.21 39.84
N ALA A 283 11.59 7.03 40.89
CA ALA A 283 11.18 6.62 42.25
C ALA A 283 10.05 7.48 42.83
N VAL A 284 10.16 8.79 42.69
CA VAL A 284 9.21 9.78 43.26
C VAL A 284 8.87 10.87 42.26
N TRP A 285 7.72 11.52 42.46
CA TRP A 285 7.25 12.68 41.72
C TRP A 285 7.73 13.97 42.40
N GLN A 286 8.73 14.58 41.85
CA GLN A 286 9.35 15.81 42.38
C GLN A 286 8.59 17.05 41.90
N GLU A 287 8.20 17.90 42.83
CA GLU A 287 7.58 19.18 42.47
C GLU A 287 8.58 20.08 41.71
N VAL A 288 8.19 20.52 40.52
CA VAL A 288 8.95 21.44 39.69
C VAL A 288 8.48 22.87 39.88
N GLY A 289 7.19 23.06 40.14
CA GLY A 289 6.63 24.36 40.38
C GLY A 289 5.13 24.29 40.73
N ARG A 290 4.65 25.39 41.32
CA ARG A 290 3.25 25.57 41.65
C ARG A 290 2.83 27.04 41.60
N THR A 291 1.55 27.26 41.37
CA THR A 291 0.91 28.55 41.57
C THR A 291 -0.40 28.30 42.32
N LEU A 292 -0.57 28.98 43.45
CA LEU A 292 -1.69 28.80 44.35
C LEU A 292 -2.59 30.02 44.32
N ASN A 293 -3.86 29.85 44.70
CA ASN A 293 -4.82 30.91 44.88
C ASN A 293 -5.11 31.73 43.60
N LEU A 294 -5.13 31.06 42.49
CA LEU A 294 -5.63 31.68 41.26
C LEU A 294 -7.14 31.89 41.37
N SER A 295 -7.63 33.00 40.80
CA SER A 295 -9.07 33.23 40.68
C SER A 295 -9.59 32.50 39.46
N GLU A 296 -10.68 31.74 39.61
CA GLU A 296 -11.44 31.26 38.45
C GLU A 296 -12.01 32.49 37.73
N SER A 297 -11.86 32.51 36.42
CA SER A 297 -12.40 33.59 35.56
C SER A 297 -13.74 33.21 34.95
#